data_5e3a409ccdb88a87b87ad165ef975a28
#
_entry.id   5e3a409ccdb88a87b87ad165ef975a28
#
_cell.length_a   1.000
_cell.length_b   1.000
_cell.length_c   1.000
_cell.angle_alpha   90.00
_cell.angle_beta   90.00
_cell.angle_gamma   90.00
#
_symmetry.space_group_name_H-M   'P 1'
#
loop_
_entity.id
_entity.type
_entity.pdbx_description
1 polymer ?
#
loop_
_entity_poly.entity_id
_entity_poly.type
_entity_poly.pdbx_seq_one_letter_code
_entity_poly.pdbx_strand_id
1 'polypeptide(L)'
;MDRQTATTFLTDIYKHQTSGKLVFHAFRADKAETFTADLGGDFFDWVEQREKAGWGIHLRQGRMATQSRSCTKKDVEQLCHLWVDIDRPQDKVSFVENENDPMPTPTFLINSGGGTHLYWRLDKPAMGIDLFQVEELNTKLADYVGGDPAPTHIASTLRLVGTLNHKYDPPVEASILRHNKDAEVSIDSMADWLKRNENPVEAFANRLIGNVRQTVDWKLVLDNLSVEGPANEFGGRNNCVTKLAGWWARQGIDPDTQLRTLQHHGCTLPVHEMESIVNRIYQKECESNV
;
A
#
# COMPACT_ATOMS: atom_id res chain seq x y z
N MET A 1 8.34 22.97 -12.16
CA MET A 1 8.64 22.32 -10.88
C MET A 1 9.04 23.36 -9.84
N ASP A 2 8.53 23.31 -8.63
CA ASP A 2 9.03 24.06 -7.47
C ASP A 2 10.13 23.27 -6.75
N ARG A 3 11.40 23.60 -7.08
CA ARG A 3 12.59 22.94 -6.50
C ARG A 3 12.69 23.13 -4.98
N GLN A 4 12.29 24.29 -4.46
CA GLN A 4 12.38 24.62 -3.04
C GLN A 4 11.43 23.72 -2.22
N THR A 5 10.19 23.57 -2.67
CA THR A 5 9.19 22.71 -2.05
C THR A 5 9.62 21.24 -2.08
N ALA A 6 10.11 20.74 -3.23
CA ALA A 6 10.62 19.37 -3.33
C ALA A 6 11.84 19.13 -2.43
N THR A 7 12.79 20.08 -2.38
CA THR A 7 13.96 19.99 -1.51
C THR A 7 13.56 19.94 -0.04
N THR A 8 12.66 20.82 0.38
CA THR A 8 12.15 20.86 1.77
C THR A 8 11.55 19.52 2.17
N PHE A 9 10.69 18.96 1.32
CA PHE A 9 10.06 17.66 1.57
C PHE A 9 11.11 16.54 1.67
N LEU A 10 11.96 16.39 0.65
CA LEU A 10 12.94 15.31 0.60
C LEU A 10 13.94 15.36 1.73
N THR A 11 14.47 16.56 2.04
CA THR A 11 15.46 16.72 3.11
C THR A 11 14.88 16.35 4.47
N ASP A 12 13.62 16.72 4.73
CA ASP A 12 13.03 16.51 6.03
C ASP A 12 12.47 15.09 6.18
N ILE A 13 11.76 14.55 5.18
CA ILE A 13 11.17 13.20 5.26
C ILE A 13 12.24 12.10 5.32
N TYR A 14 13.41 12.34 4.72
CA TYR A 14 14.56 11.44 4.75
C TYR A 14 15.67 11.86 5.71
N LYS A 15 15.37 12.72 6.69
CA LYS A 15 16.33 13.26 7.67
C LYS A 15 17.15 12.17 8.38
N HIS A 16 16.54 11.04 8.71
CA HIS A 16 17.18 9.94 9.45
C HIS A 16 17.73 8.83 8.54
N GLN A 17 17.73 9.02 7.22
CA GLN A 17 18.26 7.98 6.33
C GLN A 17 19.75 7.71 6.57
N THR A 18 20.14 6.47 6.39
CA THR A 18 21.55 6.03 6.52
C THR A 18 22.11 5.43 5.23
N SER A 19 21.22 4.93 4.34
CA SER A 19 21.61 4.25 3.11
C SER A 19 20.53 4.32 2.03
N GLY A 20 20.82 3.76 0.87
CA GLY A 20 19.91 3.62 -0.25
C GLY A 20 19.76 4.87 -1.12
N LYS A 21 19.15 4.70 -2.28
CA LYS A 21 18.94 5.76 -3.29
C LYS A 21 17.46 6.13 -3.42
N LEU A 22 17.19 7.38 -3.79
CA LEU A 22 15.88 7.83 -4.27
C LEU A 22 15.63 7.29 -5.67
N VAL A 23 14.40 6.89 -5.95
CA VAL A 23 13.99 6.46 -7.28
C VAL A 23 12.78 7.29 -7.71
N PHE A 24 12.96 8.02 -8.80
CA PHE A 24 11.92 8.83 -9.43
C PHE A 24 11.37 8.09 -10.64
N HIS A 25 10.06 8.13 -10.80
CA HIS A 25 9.36 7.61 -11.97
C HIS A 25 8.65 8.73 -12.69
N ALA A 26 8.80 8.78 -14.00
CA ALA A 26 8.02 9.65 -14.86
C ALA A 26 7.04 8.78 -15.66
N PHE A 27 5.75 9.13 -15.65
CA PHE A 27 4.69 8.43 -16.36
C PHE A 27 3.99 9.35 -17.34
N ARG A 28 3.77 8.87 -18.57
CA ARG A 28 2.98 9.57 -19.58
C ARG A 28 2.32 8.56 -20.52
N ALA A 29 0.97 8.49 -20.49
CA ALA A 29 0.20 7.49 -21.23
C ALA A 29 0.71 6.07 -20.93
N ASP A 30 1.23 5.38 -21.94
CA ASP A 30 1.76 4.01 -21.89
C ASP A 30 3.28 3.94 -21.62
N LYS A 31 3.93 5.09 -21.38
CA LYS A 31 5.38 5.20 -21.21
C LYS A 31 5.75 5.44 -19.76
N ALA A 32 6.82 4.79 -19.31
CA ALA A 32 7.43 5.00 -18.01
C ALA A 32 8.95 5.13 -18.14
N GLU A 33 9.51 6.07 -17.40
CA GLU A 33 10.96 6.23 -17.26
C GLU A 33 11.32 6.27 -15.78
N THR A 34 12.53 5.86 -15.46
CA THR A 34 13.03 5.81 -14.08
C THR A 34 14.37 6.49 -13.98
N PHE A 35 14.57 7.26 -12.92
CA PHE A 35 15.83 7.89 -12.55
C PHE A 35 16.17 7.62 -11.10
N THR A 36 17.45 7.34 -10.83
CA THR A 36 17.94 7.01 -9.48
C THR A 36 18.99 8.02 -9.06
N ALA A 37 18.85 8.60 -7.88
CA ALA A 37 19.76 9.60 -7.34
C ALA A 37 20.05 9.38 -5.85
N ASP A 38 21.18 9.91 -5.38
CA ASP A 38 21.44 10.08 -3.95
C ASP A 38 20.58 11.23 -3.40
N LEU A 39 20.35 11.23 -2.08
CA LEU A 39 19.75 12.41 -1.44
C LEU A 39 20.72 13.58 -1.55
N GLY A 40 20.25 14.72 -2.05
CA GLY A 40 21.09 15.86 -2.38
C GLY A 40 21.79 15.77 -3.74
N GLY A 41 21.62 14.65 -4.48
CA GLY A 41 22.09 14.53 -5.85
C GLY A 41 21.29 15.37 -6.85
N ASP A 42 21.86 15.59 -8.03
CA ASP A 42 21.22 16.36 -9.09
C ASP A 42 20.22 15.50 -9.87
N PHE A 43 18.94 15.62 -9.54
CA PHE A 43 17.83 15.01 -10.25
C PHE A 43 16.87 16.04 -10.83
N PHE A 44 17.01 17.30 -10.46
CA PHE A 44 16.05 18.34 -10.82
C PHE A 44 15.96 18.55 -12.33
N ASP A 45 17.06 18.56 -13.04
CA ASP A 45 17.06 18.75 -14.49
C ASP A 45 16.32 17.63 -15.21
N TRP A 46 16.49 16.39 -14.73
CA TRP A 46 15.74 15.25 -15.26
C TRP A 46 14.24 15.40 -15.01
N VAL A 47 13.84 15.76 -13.78
CA VAL A 47 12.44 15.98 -13.41
C VAL A 47 11.82 17.11 -14.24
N GLU A 48 12.49 18.25 -14.35
CA GLU A 48 11.96 19.41 -15.09
C GLU A 48 11.79 19.14 -16.58
N GLN A 49 12.72 18.41 -17.20
CA GLN A 49 12.59 18.02 -18.60
C GLN A 49 11.34 17.19 -18.85
N ARG A 50 11.05 16.22 -17.97
CA ARG A 50 9.88 15.33 -18.09
C ARG A 50 8.59 16.10 -17.79
N GLU A 51 8.59 16.91 -16.74
CA GLU A 51 7.45 17.74 -16.40
C GLU A 51 7.07 18.71 -17.52
N LYS A 52 8.04 19.42 -18.11
CA LYS A 52 7.82 20.29 -19.29
C LYS A 52 7.26 19.54 -20.49
N ALA A 53 7.56 18.25 -20.61
CA ALA A 53 7.01 17.36 -21.64
C ALA A 53 5.66 16.73 -21.26
N GLY A 54 5.04 17.13 -20.14
CA GLY A 54 3.73 16.66 -19.68
C GLY A 54 3.74 15.29 -19.00
N TRP A 55 4.88 14.90 -18.41
CA TRP A 55 4.96 13.65 -17.63
C TRP A 55 4.59 13.89 -16.17
N GLY A 56 3.82 12.98 -15.59
CA GLY A 56 3.59 12.94 -14.15
C GLY A 56 4.80 12.35 -13.43
N ILE A 57 5.32 13.05 -12.41
CA ILE A 57 6.51 12.64 -11.67
C ILE A 57 6.11 12.05 -10.32
N HIS A 58 6.64 10.86 -10.02
CA HIS A 58 6.38 10.13 -8.78
C HIS A 58 7.69 9.74 -8.11
N LEU A 59 7.68 9.75 -6.78
CA LEU A 59 8.76 9.29 -5.93
C LEU A 59 8.39 7.91 -5.37
N ARG A 60 9.31 6.96 -5.46
CA ARG A 60 9.19 5.69 -4.74
C ARG A 60 9.39 5.94 -3.25
N GLN A 61 8.52 5.39 -2.42
CA GLN A 61 8.54 5.66 -0.99
C GLN A 61 9.73 4.96 -0.29
N GLY A 62 10.03 3.73 -0.69
CA GLY A 62 11.20 3.02 -0.19
C GLY A 62 12.50 3.50 -0.81
N ARG A 63 13.56 3.57 0.02
CA ARG A 63 14.95 3.77 -0.43
C ARG A 63 15.46 2.45 -1.00
N MET A 64 16.02 2.49 -2.20
CA MET A 64 16.45 1.31 -2.92
C MET A 64 17.92 1.01 -2.70
N ALA A 65 18.29 -0.28 -2.70
CA ALA A 65 19.69 -0.69 -2.65
C ALA A 65 20.50 -0.04 -3.79
N THR A 66 21.71 0.39 -3.49
CA THR A 66 22.56 1.17 -4.41
C THR A 66 22.88 0.46 -5.71
N GLN A 67 22.83 -0.87 -5.72
CA GLN A 67 23.16 -1.71 -6.89
C GLN A 67 21.90 -2.27 -7.59
N SER A 68 20.70 -2.02 -7.05
CA SER A 68 19.50 -2.57 -7.64
C SER A 68 19.18 -1.87 -8.97
N ARG A 69 18.93 -2.68 -10.01
CA ARG A 69 18.40 -2.23 -11.29
C ARG A 69 16.88 -2.44 -11.39
N SER A 70 16.35 -3.31 -10.54
CA SER A 70 14.91 -3.51 -10.42
C SER A 70 14.36 -2.54 -9.37
N CYS A 71 13.08 -2.31 -9.37
CA CYS A 71 12.41 -1.44 -8.40
C CYS A 71 11.26 -2.19 -7.74
N THR A 72 11.55 -3.40 -7.27
CA THR A 72 10.59 -4.27 -6.59
C THR A 72 10.70 -4.15 -5.06
N LYS A 73 9.80 -4.79 -4.32
CA LYS A 73 9.86 -4.84 -2.86
C LYS A 73 11.19 -5.43 -2.33
N LYS A 74 11.77 -6.39 -3.06
CA LYS A 74 13.04 -7.05 -2.66
C LYS A 74 14.24 -6.10 -2.68
N ASP A 75 14.11 -5.00 -3.40
CA ASP A 75 15.18 -4.01 -3.58
C ASP A 75 15.07 -2.86 -2.59
N VAL A 76 14.01 -2.81 -1.77
CA VAL A 76 13.83 -1.80 -0.74
C VAL A 76 14.78 -2.09 0.41
N GLU A 77 15.68 -1.16 0.66
CA GLU A 77 16.69 -1.26 1.72
C GLU A 77 16.21 -0.58 3.01
N GLN A 78 15.50 0.53 2.86
CA GLN A 78 15.14 1.38 3.99
C GLN A 78 13.85 2.16 3.74
N LEU A 79 13.08 2.39 4.81
CA LEU A 79 11.93 3.31 4.86
C LEU A 79 12.10 4.31 6.00
N CYS A 80 11.87 5.58 5.71
CA CYS A 80 12.03 6.67 6.67
C CYS A 80 10.70 7.26 7.14
N HIS A 81 9.57 6.77 6.62
CA HIS A 81 8.24 7.32 6.89
C HIS A 81 7.13 6.30 6.65
N LEU A 82 5.98 6.56 7.28
CA LEU A 82 4.68 6.01 6.94
C LEU A 82 3.95 6.99 6.02
N TRP A 83 2.98 6.50 5.23
CA TRP A 83 2.19 7.34 4.33
C TRP A 83 0.79 6.79 4.09
N VAL A 84 -0.10 7.68 3.69
CA VAL A 84 -1.42 7.36 3.14
C VAL A 84 -1.71 8.27 1.95
N ASP A 85 -2.30 7.70 0.91
CA ASP A 85 -2.91 8.42 -0.21
C ASP A 85 -4.43 8.47 -0.04
N ILE A 86 -5.02 9.66 -0.14
CA ILE A 86 -6.45 9.87 -0.02
C ILE A 86 -6.92 10.55 -1.29
N ASP A 87 -7.67 9.84 -2.13
CA ASP A 87 -8.22 10.32 -3.41
C ASP A 87 -9.33 11.37 -3.24
N ARG A 88 -9.15 12.29 -2.31
CA ARG A 88 -10.07 13.39 -2.00
C ARG A 88 -9.29 14.65 -1.62
N PRO A 89 -9.79 15.85 -1.98
CA PRO A 89 -9.23 17.12 -1.49
C PRO A 89 -9.24 17.17 0.04
N GLN A 90 -8.29 17.89 0.62
CA GLN A 90 -8.13 17.99 2.07
C GLN A 90 -9.41 18.43 2.81
N ASP A 91 -10.18 19.36 2.24
CA ASP A 91 -11.44 19.86 2.79
C ASP A 91 -12.55 18.80 2.85
N LYS A 92 -12.34 17.66 2.15
CA LYS A 92 -13.23 16.49 2.14
C LYS A 92 -12.66 15.29 2.88
N VAL A 93 -11.45 15.43 3.45
CA VAL A 93 -10.83 14.42 4.31
C VAL A 93 -11.45 14.56 5.70
N SER A 94 -12.30 13.61 6.05
CA SER A 94 -12.86 13.50 7.40
C SER A 94 -12.61 12.08 7.91
N PHE A 95 -11.90 11.99 8.99
CA PHE A 95 -11.81 10.78 9.80
C PHE A 95 -12.31 11.10 11.21
N VAL A 96 -12.87 10.12 11.87
CA VAL A 96 -13.36 10.30 13.23
C VAL A 96 -12.13 10.40 14.15
N GLU A 97 -11.80 11.63 14.55
CA GLU A 97 -10.77 11.83 15.57
C GLU A 97 -11.29 11.38 16.92
N ASN A 98 -10.55 10.49 17.58
CA ASN A 98 -10.77 10.21 18.99
C ASN A 98 -10.16 11.36 19.80
N GLU A 99 -10.97 12.26 20.33
CA GLU A 99 -10.51 13.43 21.10
C GLU A 99 -9.65 13.05 22.32
N ASN A 100 -9.84 11.84 22.87
CA ASN A 100 -9.10 11.34 24.03
C ASN A 100 -7.79 10.63 23.64
N ASP A 101 -7.62 10.20 22.38
CA ASP A 101 -6.41 9.57 21.84
C ASP A 101 -6.25 9.99 20.37
N PRO A 102 -5.89 11.26 20.12
CA PRO A 102 -5.82 11.80 18.77
C PRO A 102 -4.75 11.10 17.94
N MET A 103 -4.98 11.04 16.63
CA MET A 103 -4.01 10.49 15.70
C MET A 103 -2.66 11.22 15.81
N PRO A 104 -1.53 10.49 15.82
CA PRO A 104 -0.22 11.11 15.79
C PRO A 104 -0.11 12.14 14.66
N THR A 105 0.40 13.32 14.95
CA THR A 105 0.45 14.44 14.01
C THR A 105 1.31 14.07 12.80
N PRO A 106 0.77 14.12 11.55
CA PRO A 106 1.58 13.92 10.36
C PRO A 106 2.69 14.97 10.24
N THR A 107 3.87 14.55 9.82
CA THR A 107 4.99 15.47 9.50
C THR A 107 4.62 16.35 8.31
N PHE A 108 4.00 15.75 7.29
CA PHE A 108 3.51 16.48 6.12
C PHE A 108 2.05 16.15 5.80
N LEU A 109 1.31 17.19 5.45
CA LEU A 109 0.06 17.14 4.73
C LEU A 109 0.29 17.76 3.35
N ILE A 110 0.05 17.01 2.28
CA ILE A 110 0.35 17.39 0.90
C ILE A 110 -0.93 17.36 0.06
N ASN A 111 -1.18 18.42 -0.71
CA ASN A 111 -2.08 18.36 -1.84
C ASN A 111 -1.36 17.69 -3.01
N SER A 112 -1.83 16.54 -3.48
CA SER A 112 -1.23 15.82 -4.62
C SER A 112 -1.67 16.34 -5.99
N GLY A 113 -2.42 17.45 -6.00
CA GLY A 113 -3.03 18.00 -7.21
C GLY A 113 -4.34 17.33 -7.63
N GLY A 114 -4.98 16.61 -6.71
CA GLY A 114 -6.27 15.92 -6.93
C GLY A 114 -6.71 15.08 -5.76
N GLY A 115 -5.82 14.86 -4.81
CA GLY A 115 -6.02 14.14 -3.56
C GLY A 115 -5.13 14.71 -2.47
N THR A 116 -4.99 13.98 -1.39
CA THR A 116 -4.23 14.39 -0.21
C THR A 116 -3.29 13.25 0.20
N HIS A 117 -2.00 13.53 0.39
CA HIS A 117 -1.08 12.59 1.01
C HIS A 117 -0.78 13.00 2.45
N LEU A 118 -0.79 12.04 3.35
CA LEU A 118 -0.30 12.16 4.72
C LEU A 118 1.04 11.45 4.84
N TYR A 119 1.99 12.05 5.55
CA TYR A 119 3.29 11.42 5.84
C TYR A 119 3.64 11.59 7.31
N TRP A 120 4.09 10.51 7.92
CA TRP A 120 4.65 10.49 9.28
C TRP A 120 6.11 10.06 9.19
N ARG A 121 7.03 10.98 9.47
CA ARG A 121 8.46 10.65 9.55
C ARG A 121 8.71 9.71 10.72
N LEU A 122 9.47 8.65 10.48
CA LEU A 122 9.92 7.75 11.53
C LEU A 122 11.10 8.37 12.29
N ASP A 123 11.14 8.17 13.62
CA ASP A 123 12.24 8.58 14.50
C ASP A 123 13.56 7.87 14.19
N LYS A 124 13.47 6.68 13.59
CA LYS A 124 14.56 5.88 13.03
C LYS A 124 14.10 5.16 11.76
N PRO A 125 15.00 4.93 10.80
CA PRO A 125 14.65 4.22 9.58
C PRO A 125 14.25 2.77 9.86
N ALA A 126 13.19 2.29 9.19
CA ALA A 126 12.82 0.89 9.15
C ALA A 126 13.71 0.13 8.16
N MET A 127 14.23 -1.02 8.57
CA MET A 127 15.08 -1.91 7.78
C MET A 127 14.75 -3.38 8.08
N GLY A 128 15.10 -4.27 7.16
CA GLY A 128 14.92 -5.70 7.38
C GLY A 128 13.46 -6.07 7.69
N ILE A 129 13.21 -6.68 8.85
CA ILE A 129 11.87 -7.13 9.25
C ILE A 129 10.91 -5.96 9.49
N ASP A 130 11.41 -4.79 9.91
CA ASP A 130 10.58 -3.61 10.19
C ASP A 130 9.90 -3.09 8.92
N LEU A 131 10.42 -3.39 7.72
CA LEU A 131 9.79 -3.04 6.45
C LEU A 131 8.39 -3.66 6.31
N PHE A 132 8.19 -4.87 6.81
CA PHE A 132 6.88 -5.53 6.80
C PHE A 132 5.90 -4.86 7.75
N GLN A 133 6.40 -4.40 8.91
CA GLN A 133 5.58 -3.65 9.86
C GLN A 133 5.12 -2.32 9.27
N VAL A 134 6.00 -1.60 8.56
CA VAL A 134 5.62 -0.37 7.84
C VAL A 134 4.51 -0.63 6.81
N GLU A 135 4.62 -1.70 6.03
CA GLU A 135 3.58 -2.05 5.06
C GLU A 135 2.23 -2.35 5.73
N GLU A 136 2.25 -3.06 6.86
CA GLU A 136 1.06 -3.34 7.67
C GLU A 136 0.46 -2.05 8.24
N LEU A 137 1.30 -1.18 8.81
CA LEU A 137 0.86 0.09 9.38
C LEU A 137 0.25 1.02 8.32
N ASN A 138 0.85 1.13 7.14
CA ASN A 138 0.29 1.92 6.04
C ASN A 138 -1.09 1.40 5.61
N THR A 139 -1.27 0.08 5.57
CA THR A 139 -2.57 -0.52 5.26
C THR A 139 -3.61 -0.14 6.32
N LYS A 140 -3.29 -0.29 7.60
CA LYS A 140 -4.19 0.06 8.71
C LYS A 140 -4.49 1.56 8.77
N LEU A 141 -3.49 2.40 8.51
CA LEU A 141 -3.66 3.85 8.42
C LEU A 141 -4.60 4.23 7.26
N ALA A 142 -4.42 3.62 6.07
CA ALA A 142 -5.30 3.84 4.94
C ALA A 142 -6.74 3.45 5.27
N ASP A 143 -6.95 2.29 5.89
CA ASP A 143 -8.27 1.85 6.34
C ASP A 143 -8.88 2.84 7.35
N TYR A 144 -8.08 3.30 8.33
CA TYR A 144 -8.53 4.22 9.38
C TYR A 144 -9.00 5.58 8.83
N VAL A 145 -8.24 6.15 7.89
CA VAL A 145 -8.57 7.49 7.32
C VAL A 145 -9.42 7.42 6.05
N GLY A 146 -9.79 6.24 5.58
CA GLY A 146 -10.51 6.04 4.32
C GLY A 146 -9.66 6.40 3.10
N GLY A 147 -8.37 6.06 3.14
CA GLY A 147 -7.41 6.24 2.04
C GLY A 147 -7.44 5.13 1.00
N ASP A 148 -6.67 5.31 -0.09
CA ASP A 148 -6.50 4.29 -1.12
C ASP A 148 -5.64 3.13 -0.59
N PRO A 149 -6.13 1.88 -0.61
CA PRO A 149 -5.36 0.72 -0.17
C PRO A 149 -4.25 0.31 -1.16
N ALA A 150 -4.27 0.81 -2.40
CA ALA A 150 -3.33 0.36 -3.43
C ALA A 150 -1.88 0.80 -3.14
N PRO A 151 -1.55 2.06 -2.78
CA PRO A 151 -0.18 2.49 -2.57
C PRO A 151 0.33 2.26 -1.13
N THR A 152 -0.12 1.24 -0.43
CA THR A 152 0.31 0.95 0.95
C THR A 152 1.59 0.11 1.04
N HIS A 153 2.00 -0.55 -0.04
CA HIS A 153 3.16 -1.44 -0.03
C HIS A 153 4.50 -0.69 -0.13
N ILE A 154 5.57 -1.25 0.44
CA ILE A 154 6.90 -0.62 0.59
C ILE A 154 7.56 -0.14 -0.72
N ALA A 155 7.17 -0.68 -1.86
CA ALA A 155 7.66 -0.26 -3.17
C ALA A 155 6.66 0.65 -3.92
N SER A 156 5.69 1.25 -3.22
CA SER A 156 4.72 2.19 -3.80
C SER A 156 5.36 3.48 -4.26
N THR A 157 4.68 4.16 -5.17
CA THR A 157 5.08 5.49 -5.66
C THR A 157 3.96 6.48 -5.43
N LEU A 158 4.29 7.65 -4.92
CA LEU A 158 3.37 8.78 -4.79
C LEU A 158 3.91 9.98 -5.57
N ARG A 159 3.02 10.90 -5.96
CA ARG A 159 3.43 12.10 -6.70
C ARG A 159 4.47 12.90 -5.91
N LEU A 160 5.54 13.30 -6.60
CA LEU A 160 6.55 14.17 -6.03
C LEU A 160 5.96 15.58 -5.81
N VAL A 161 6.05 16.07 -4.59
CA VAL A 161 5.63 17.44 -4.26
C VAL A 161 6.49 18.48 -5.00
N GLY A 162 5.90 19.60 -5.35
CA GLY A 162 6.55 20.62 -6.18
C GLY A 162 6.46 20.34 -7.69
N THR A 163 5.76 19.26 -8.10
CA THR A 163 5.53 18.92 -9.51
C THR A 163 4.06 19.03 -9.89
N LEU A 164 3.78 19.04 -11.20
CA LEU A 164 2.44 19.23 -11.74
C LEU A 164 1.70 17.89 -11.92
N ASN A 165 0.42 17.88 -11.57
CA ASN A 165 -0.50 16.83 -11.93
C ASN A 165 -1.16 17.10 -13.29
N HIS A 166 -0.62 16.49 -14.32
CA HIS A 166 -1.10 16.62 -15.70
C HIS A 166 -2.39 15.85 -16.03
N LYS A 167 -3.05 15.24 -15.03
CA LYS A 167 -4.40 14.67 -15.21
C LYS A 167 -5.48 15.75 -15.37
N TYR A 168 -5.18 16.99 -14.99
CA TYR A 168 -6.10 18.13 -15.04
C TYR A 168 -5.66 19.13 -16.10
N ASP A 169 -6.60 19.94 -16.57
CA ASP A 169 -6.38 21.07 -17.49
C ASP A 169 -7.07 22.32 -16.93
N PRO A 170 -6.32 23.33 -16.47
CA PRO A 170 -4.85 23.37 -16.39
C PRO A 170 -4.28 22.36 -15.37
N PRO A 171 -3.00 21.95 -15.53
CA PRO A 171 -2.31 21.09 -14.58
C PRO A 171 -2.29 21.70 -13.16
N VAL A 172 -2.46 20.87 -12.14
CA VAL A 172 -2.49 21.29 -10.73
C VAL A 172 -1.19 20.94 -10.03
N GLU A 173 -0.60 21.89 -9.31
CA GLU A 173 0.65 21.68 -8.57
C GLU A 173 0.42 20.84 -7.30
N ALA A 174 1.29 19.85 -7.09
CA ALA A 174 1.40 19.15 -5.82
C ALA A 174 2.18 20.04 -4.82
N SER A 175 1.55 20.43 -3.71
CA SER A 175 2.07 21.41 -2.78
C SER A 175 1.98 20.98 -1.32
N ILE A 176 2.86 21.51 -0.47
CA ILE A 176 2.82 21.28 0.98
C ILE A 176 1.71 22.18 1.57
N LEU A 177 0.69 21.55 2.15
CA LEU A 177 -0.39 22.23 2.89
C LEU A 177 0.00 22.47 4.36
N ARG A 178 0.69 21.53 4.98
CA ARG A 178 1.19 21.63 6.35
C ARG A 178 2.52 20.90 6.48
N HIS A 179 3.43 21.49 7.25
CA HIS A 179 4.72 20.92 7.60
C HIS A 179 4.95 21.05 9.11
N ASN A 180 4.90 19.96 9.83
CA ASN A 180 5.14 19.86 11.25
C ASN A 180 6.57 19.31 11.46
N LYS A 181 7.56 20.20 11.45
CA LYS A 181 9.00 19.85 11.42
C LYS A 181 9.46 18.94 12.54
N ASP A 182 8.86 19.08 13.72
CA ASP A 182 9.25 18.33 14.92
C ASP A 182 8.40 17.06 15.11
N ALA A 183 7.40 16.82 14.25
CA ALA A 183 6.58 15.62 14.32
C ALA A 183 7.34 14.40 13.80
N GLU A 184 7.52 13.44 14.68
CA GLU A 184 8.11 12.13 14.40
C GLU A 184 7.31 11.04 15.13
N VAL A 185 7.33 9.83 14.63
CA VAL A 185 6.69 8.67 15.26
C VAL A 185 7.65 7.48 15.24
N SER A 186 7.56 6.62 16.26
CA SER A 186 8.16 5.29 16.16
C SER A 186 7.16 4.30 15.56
N ILE A 187 7.66 3.21 14.96
CA ILE A 187 6.85 2.09 14.50
C ILE A 187 5.95 1.58 15.64
N ASP A 188 6.53 1.38 16.82
CA ASP A 188 5.83 0.86 17.98
C ASP A 188 4.73 1.81 18.46
N SER A 189 5.01 3.13 18.53
CA SER A 189 4.02 4.10 18.98
C SER A 189 2.83 4.21 18.03
N MET A 190 3.07 4.13 16.72
CA MET A 190 2.00 4.11 15.71
C MET A 190 1.20 2.81 15.79
N ALA A 191 1.88 1.67 15.95
CA ALA A 191 1.22 0.36 16.09
C ALA A 191 0.32 0.32 17.32
N ASP A 192 0.81 0.83 18.47
CA ASP A 192 0.05 0.91 19.72
C ASP A 192 -1.15 1.85 19.60
N TRP A 193 -0.97 3.00 18.95
CA TRP A 193 -2.06 3.93 18.70
C TRP A 193 -3.15 3.29 17.82
N LEU A 194 -2.79 2.69 16.69
CA LEU A 194 -3.73 2.00 15.80
C LEU A 194 -4.48 0.89 16.53
N LYS A 195 -3.78 0.10 17.35
CA LYS A 195 -4.39 -0.98 18.14
C LYS A 195 -5.44 -0.47 19.13
N ARG A 196 -5.21 0.69 19.77
CA ARG A 196 -6.20 1.30 20.69
C ARG A 196 -7.40 1.89 19.96
N ASN A 197 -7.19 2.37 18.74
CA ASN A 197 -8.20 3.06 17.93
C ASN A 197 -8.83 2.17 16.85
N GLU A 198 -8.43 0.90 16.77
CA GLU A 198 -9.03 -0.08 15.89
C GLU A 198 -10.49 -0.32 16.29
N ASN A 199 -11.42 -0.23 15.34
CA ASN A 199 -12.82 -0.54 15.61
C ASN A 199 -12.93 -1.99 16.09
N PRO A 200 -13.45 -2.27 17.30
CA PRO A 200 -13.49 -3.64 17.84
C PRO A 200 -14.23 -4.63 16.94
N VAL A 201 -15.22 -4.18 16.18
CA VAL A 201 -15.98 -5.01 15.24
C VAL A 201 -15.14 -5.33 14.00
N GLU A 202 -14.43 -4.34 13.46
CA GLU A 202 -13.51 -4.51 12.33
C GLU A 202 -12.25 -5.30 12.75
N ALA A 203 -11.70 -5.05 13.94
CA ALA A 203 -10.61 -5.82 14.50
C ALA A 203 -10.97 -7.30 14.66
N PHE A 204 -12.18 -7.59 15.11
CA PHE A 204 -12.68 -8.97 15.22
C PHE A 204 -12.89 -9.58 13.84
N ALA A 205 -13.50 -8.87 12.91
CA ALA A 205 -13.68 -9.31 11.53
C ALA A 205 -12.31 -9.56 10.85
N ASN A 206 -11.35 -8.64 10.99
CA ASN A 206 -10.00 -8.77 10.43
C ASN A 206 -9.21 -9.94 11.05
N ARG A 207 -9.39 -10.23 12.36
CA ARG A 207 -8.79 -11.42 12.98
C ARG A 207 -9.41 -12.74 12.51
N LEU A 208 -10.73 -12.74 12.26
CA LEU A 208 -11.42 -13.92 11.72
C LEU A 208 -11.11 -14.17 10.24
N ILE A 209 -10.87 -13.10 9.48
CA ILE A 209 -10.72 -13.13 8.02
C ILE A 209 -9.23 -13.20 7.64
N GLY A 210 -8.29 -12.92 8.58
CA GLY A 210 -6.86 -12.75 8.28
C GLY A 210 -6.65 -11.59 7.29
N ASN A 211 -5.52 -10.90 7.31
CA ASN A 211 -5.21 -9.72 6.49
C ASN A 211 -5.59 -9.89 5.01
N VAL A 212 -6.86 -9.69 4.67
CA VAL A 212 -7.35 -9.78 3.30
C VAL A 212 -7.27 -8.40 2.66
N ARG A 213 -6.21 -8.20 1.91
CA ARG A 213 -6.11 -7.14 0.90
C ARG A 213 -7.00 -7.41 -0.29
N GLN A 214 -8.29 -7.57 -0.08
CA GLN A 214 -9.28 -7.50 -1.16
C GLN A 214 -10.67 -7.30 -0.55
N THR A 215 -11.45 -6.45 -1.12
CA THR A 215 -12.89 -6.30 -0.96
C THR A 215 -13.66 -7.56 -1.41
N VAL A 216 -13.16 -8.75 -1.06
CA VAL A 216 -13.87 -10.01 -1.30
C VAL A 216 -14.65 -10.29 -0.02
N ASP A 217 -15.94 -10.19 -0.11
CA ASP A 217 -16.83 -10.70 0.93
C ASP A 217 -16.69 -12.21 1.01
N TRP A 218 -15.83 -12.68 1.92
CA TRP A 218 -15.55 -14.10 2.09
C TRP A 218 -16.78 -14.89 2.56
N LYS A 219 -17.69 -14.23 3.28
CA LYS A 219 -18.97 -14.83 3.62
C LYS A 219 -19.77 -15.10 2.36
N LEU A 220 -19.85 -14.13 1.47
CA LEU A 220 -20.51 -14.28 0.19
C LEU A 220 -19.85 -15.37 -0.67
N VAL A 221 -18.51 -15.50 -0.66
CA VAL A 221 -17.81 -16.61 -1.36
C VAL A 221 -18.19 -17.95 -0.77
N LEU A 222 -18.22 -18.09 0.57
CA LEU A 222 -18.64 -19.32 1.25
C LEU A 222 -20.11 -19.67 0.97
N ASP A 223 -21.00 -18.68 1.01
CA ASP A 223 -22.42 -18.84 0.70
C ASP A 223 -22.66 -19.31 -0.75
N ASN A 224 -21.76 -18.96 -1.66
CA ASN A 224 -21.81 -19.38 -3.08
C ASN A 224 -21.16 -20.76 -3.37
N LEU A 225 -20.56 -21.43 -2.38
CA LEU A 225 -19.95 -22.77 -2.58
C LEU A 225 -20.95 -23.85 -2.98
N SER A 226 -22.23 -23.69 -2.64
CA SER A 226 -23.31 -24.60 -3.01
C SER A 226 -24.20 -24.07 -4.14
N VAL A 227 -23.97 -22.85 -4.63
CA VAL A 227 -24.80 -22.20 -5.67
C VAL A 227 -24.33 -22.57 -7.06
N GLU A 228 -25.22 -23.09 -7.90
CA GLU A 228 -24.94 -23.48 -9.28
C GLU A 228 -25.46 -22.46 -10.31
N GLY A 229 -24.79 -22.43 -11.47
CA GLY A 229 -25.24 -21.68 -12.64
C GLY A 229 -25.21 -20.16 -12.49
N PRO A 230 -26.08 -19.42 -13.19
CA PRO A 230 -26.07 -17.97 -13.25
C PRO A 230 -26.33 -17.25 -11.92
N ALA A 231 -26.90 -17.95 -10.93
CA ALA A 231 -27.14 -17.43 -9.59
C ALA A 231 -25.85 -17.32 -8.74
N ASN A 232 -24.75 -17.96 -9.18
CA ASN A 232 -23.47 -17.86 -8.49
C ASN A 232 -22.76 -16.55 -8.90
N GLU A 233 -22.60 -15.66 -7.94
CA GLU A 233 -22.03 -14.30 -8.14
C GLU A 233 -20.55 -14.33 -8.56
N PHE A 234 -19.85 -15.45 -8.39
CA PHE A 234 -18.43 -15.60 -8.75
C PHE A 234 -18.21 -16.37 -10.06
N GLY A 235 -19.27 -16.64 -10.81
CA GLY A 235 -19.20 -17.36 -12.08
C GLY A 235 -19.02 -18.88 -11.93
N GLY A 236 -19.41 -19.43 -10.77
CA GLY A 236 -19.47 -20.85 -10.48
C GLY A 236 -18.66 -21.30 -9.27
N ARG A 237 -19.02 -22.46 -8.73
CA ARG A 237 -18.40 -23.06 -7.54
C ARG A 237 -16.88 -23.26 -7.67
N ASN A 238 -16.39 -23.63 -8.86
CA ASN A 238 -14.95 -23.79 -9.11
C ASN A 238 -14.18 -22.50 -8.86
N ASN A 239 -14.75 -21.35 -9.23
CA ASN A 239 -14.15 -20.05 -8.99
C ASN A 239 -14.16 -19.69 -7.49
N CYS A 240 -15.23 -20.04 -6.75
CA CYS A 240 -15.26 -19.87 -5.31
C CYS A 240 -14.17 -20.69 -4.63
N VAL A 241 -14.04 -21.96 -4.97
CA VAL A 241 -12.99 -22.86 -4.43
C VAL A 241 -11.59 -22.34 -4.81
N THR A 242 -11.38 -21.92 -6.06
CA THR A 242 -10.08 -21.34 -6.50
C THR A 242 -9.68 -20.11 -5.70
N LYS A 243 -10.63 -19.21 -5.42
CA LYS A 243 -10.38 -18.01 -4.60
C LYS A 243 -10.00 -18.34 -3.16
N LEU A 244 -10.78 -19.23 -2.54
CA LEU A 244 -10.53 -19.70 -1.16
C LEU A 244 -9.20 -20.44 -1.06
N ALA A 245 -8.93 -21.38 -1.97
CA ALA A 245 -7.68 -22.15 -1.98
C ALA A 245 -6.45 -21.26 -2.12
N GLY A 246 -6.48 -20.27 -3.01
CA GLY A 246 -5.39 -19.32 -3.17
C GLY A 246 -5.17 -18.45 -1.93
N TRP A 247 -6.23 -18.03 -1.28
CA TRP A 247 -6.13 -17.29 -0.03
C TRP A 247 -5.56 -18.15 1.10
N TRP A 248 -6.11 -19.35 1.32
CA TRP A 248 -5.65 -20.26 2.37
C TRP A 248 -4.21 -20.71 2.18
N ALA A 249 -3.80 -21.00 0.94
CA ALA A 249 -2.41 -21.35 0.62
C ALA A 249 -1.42 -20.27 1.02
N ARG A 250 -1.76 -18.99 0.74
CA ARG A 250 -0.93 -17.84 1.19
C ARG A 250 -0.87 -17.67 2.70
N GLN A 251 -1.85 -18.20 3.45
CA GLN A 251 -1.84 -18.26 4.92
C GLN A 251 -1.12 -19.51 5.46
N GLY A 252 -0.57 -20.34 4.59
CA GLY A 252 0.13 -21.56 4.99
C GLY A 252 -0.79 -22.70 5.40
N ILE A 253 -2.10 -22.64 5.08
CA ILE A 253 -3.06 -23.69 5.39
C ILE A 253 -2.87 -24.84 4.41
N ASP A 254 -2.58 -26.03 4.92
CA ASP A 254 -2.34 -27.22 4.13
C ASP A 254 -3.58 -27.69 3.35
N PRO A 255 -3.40 -28.44 2.23
CA PRO A 255 -4.50 -28.87 1.36
C PRO A 255 -5.58 -29.69 2.07
N ASP A 256 -5.20 -30.56 3.00
CA ASP A 256 -6.16 -31.42 3.71
C ASP A 256 -7.10 -30.63 4.61
N THR A 257 -6.54 -29.60 5.28
CA THR A 257 -7.32 -28.66 6.08
C THR A 257 -8.25 -27.82 5.20
N GLN A 258 -7.77 -27.36 4.04
CA GLN A 258 -8.59 -26.63 3.07
C GLN A 258 -9.78 -27.47 2.59
N LEU A 259 -9.56 -28.73 2.23
CA LEU A 259 -10.60 -29.65 1.77
C LEU A 259 -11.67 -29.92 2.84
N ARG A 260 -11.24 -30.19 4.08
CA ARG A 260 -12.17 -30.36 5.22
C ARG A 260 -13.03 -29.12 5.44
N THR A 261 -12.42 -27.92 5.31
CA THR A 261 -13.12 -26.64 5.47
C THR A 261 -14.16 -26.44 4.37
N LEU A 262 -13.83 -26.72 3.10
CA LEU A 262 -14.77 -26.65 1.98
C LEU A 262 -15.98 -27.60 2.19
N GLN A 263 -15.72 -28.81 2.63
CA GLN A 263 -16.78 -29.79 2.93
C GLN A 263 -17.66 -29.32 4.09
N HIS A 264 -17.05 -28.80 5.16
CA HIS A 264 -17.78 -28.26 6.31
C HIS A 264 -18.71 -27.10 5.93
N HIS A 265 -18.31 -26.24 5.00
CA HIS A 265 -19.13 -25.16 4.48
C HIS A 265 -20.06 -25.55 3.35
N GLY A 266 -20.28 -26.85 3.15
CA GLY A 266 -21.30 -27.37 2.23
C GLY A 266 -20.97 -27.19 0.75
N CYS A 267 -19.67 -27.17 0.38
CA CYS A 267 -19.26 -27.13 -1.02
C CYS A 267 -19.82 -28.38 -1.74
N THR A 268 -20.60 -28.16 -2.79
CA THR A 268 -21.26 -29.21 -3.57
C THR A 268 -20.48 -29.68 -4.81
N LEU A 269 -19.22 -29.20 -4.98
CA LEU A 269 -18.32 -29.73 -5.99
C LEU A 269 -17.95 -31.18 -5.69
N PRO A 270 -17.77 -32.04 -6.72
CA PRO A 270 -17.21 -33.38 -6.54
C PRO A 270 -15.86 -33.31 -5.82
N VAL A 271 -15.60 -34.25 -4.89
CA VAL A 271 -14.39 -34.25 -4.05
C VAL A 271 -13.11 -34.19 -4.91
N HIS A 272 -13.05 -35.01 -5.99
CA HIS A 272 -11.90 -35.03 -6.89
C HIS A 272 -11.62 -33.68 -7.62
N GLU A 273 -12.67 -32.89 -7.87
CA GLU A 273 -12.52 -31.54 -8.45
C GLU A 273 -11.98 -30.56 -7.41
N MET A 274 -12.50 -30.60 -6.18
CA MET A 274 -11.97 -29.81 -5.06
C MET A 274 -10.50 -30.11 -4.81
N GLU A 275 -10.13 -31.40 -4.73
CA GLU A 275 -8.74 -31.86 -4.57
C GLU A 275 -7.83 -31.35 -5.68
N SER A 276 -8.27 -31.45 -6.94
CA SER A 276 -7.52 -30.97 -8.09
C SER A 276 -7.25 -29.46 -8.02
N ILE A 277 -8.27 -28.67 -7.67
CA ILE A 277 -8.14 -27.22 -7.56
C ILE A 277 -7.22 -26.84 -6.40
N VAL A 278 -7.47 -27.39 -5.22
CA VAL A 278 -6.72 -27.06 -3.99
C VAL A 278 -5.25 -27.42 -4.14
N ASN A 279 -4.92 -28.63 -4.58
CA ASN A 279 -3.53 -29.07 -4.74
C ASN A 279 -2.78 -28.25 -5.78
N ARG A 280 -3.39 -27.98 -6.94
CA ARG A 280 -2.81 -27.15 -8.00
C ARG A 280 -2.50 -25.72 -7.52
N ILE A 281 -3.44 -25.10 -6.80
CA ILE A 281 -3.28 -23.73 -6.30
C ILE A 281 -2.22 -23.70 -5.20
N TYR A 282 -2.24 -24.66 -4.29
CA TYR A 282 -1.26 -24.75 -3.20
C TYR A 282 0.15 -24.89 -3.72
N GLN A 283 0.40 -25.79 -4.69
CA GLN A 283 1.71 -25.93 -5.34
C GLN A 283 2.17 -24.62 -5.98
N LYS A 284 1.30 -23.95 -6.74
CA LYS A 284 1.62 -22.68 -7.39
C LYS A 284 2.00 -21.59 -6.39
N GLU A 285 1.29 -21.45 -5.29
CA GLU A 285 1.58 -20.44 -4.26
C GLU A 285 2.87 -20.80 -3.48
N CYS A 286 3.16 -22.08 -3.25
CA CYS A 286 4.44 -22.49 -2.64
C CYS A 286 5.64 -22.23 -3.56
N GLU A 287 5.54 -22.47 -4.87
CA GLU A 287 6.60 -22.19 -5.85
C GLU A 287 6.85 -20.69 -6.03
N SER A 288 5.83 -19.87 -5.82
CA SER A 288 5.94 -18.39 -5.94
C SER A 288 6.63 -17.74 -4.73
N ASN A 289 6.81 -18.47 -3.63
CA ASN A 289 7.43 -18.01 -2.38
C ASN A 289 8.89 -18.49 -2.20
N VAL A 290 9.47 -19.17 -3.20
CA VAL A 290 10.89 -19.56 -3.31
C VAL A 290 11.61 -18.66 -4.30
#